data_808ad16b62a7672c5ecaa63b9358ce64
#
_entry.id   808ad16b62a7672c5ecaa63b9358ce64
#
_cell.length_a   1.000
_cell.length_b   1.000
_cell.length_c   1.000
_cell.angle_alpha   90.00
_cell.angle_beta   90.00
_cell.angle_gamma   90.00
#
_symmetry.space_group_name_H-M   'P 1'
#
loop_
_entity.id
_entity.type
_entity.pdbx_description
1 polymer ?
#
loop_
_entity_poly.entity_id
_entity_poly.type
_entity_poly.pdbx_seq_one_letter_code
_entity_poly.pdbx_strand_id
1 'polypeptide(L)'
;MTFKHLVGKSTLKEGITIHKNFETFFESPDAGLKKEITLLFGDNQTIKVTLRKLNNIRKHVQIKYTSKSQAPLINWLNEIFVETRKGTIGEFLEFKKISKDIFRLKPIAIEQSCNARLYIADSMYHKTAKETLKNCNTFNEVEEIINRIGFKVDAGQAFYNKKIEEAFAELSWIKEGKAIPELDLKYDFRKNGVQVEVEFGNARSYYQDYIKFMLSYLSQQIQLGMLITPTLGFANILCEIGKLKALQRGRKSYSGMMHFEKANKEFIYLKPIFDIPIVIFGIDINPT
;
A
#
# COMPACT_ATOMS: atom_id res chain seq x y z
N MET A 1 -2.36 2.58 -21.13
CA MET A 1 -1.92 2.32 -19.74
C MET A 1 -1.73 3.65 -19.05
N THR A 2 -2.18 3.80 -17.82
CA THR A 2 -2.04 5.03 -17.03
C THR A 2 -1.45 4.68 -15.66
N PHE A 3 -0.76 5.63 -15.05
CA PHE A 3 -0.31 5.57 -13.67
C PHE A 3 -1.00 6.68 -12.88
N LYS A 4 -1.60 6.36 -11.75
CA LYS A 4 -2.25 7.32 -10.87
C LYS A 4 -1.45 7.45 -9.58
N HIS A 5 -1.16 8.67 -9.19
CA HIS A 5 -0.38 9.01 -8.00
C HIS A 5 -1.24 9.84 -7.05
N LEU A 6 -1.33 9.41 -5.79
CA LEU A 6 -1.97 10.21 -4.75
C LEU A 6 -1.09 11.43 -4.45
N VAL A 7 -1.69 12.61 -4.57
CA VAL A 7 -0.97 13.88 -4.38
C VAL A 7 -0.77 14.13 -2.89
N GLY A 8 0.47 14.38 -2.50
CA GLY A 8 0.85 14.75 -1.15
C GLY A 8 1.70 16.02 -1.12
N LYS A 9 2.07 16.50 0.07
CA LYS A 9 2.90 17.71 0.22
C LYS A 9 4.23 17.63 -0.51
N SER A 10 4.86 16.45 -0.58
CA SER A 10 6.10 16.23 -1.34
C SER A 10 5.87 16.37 -2.85
N THR A 11 4.71 15.93 -3.36
CA THR A 11 4.31 16.08 -4.75
C THR A 11 4.22 17.56 -5.14
N LEU A 12 3.75 18.42 -4.23
CA LEU A 12 3.59 19.85 -4.48
C LEU A 12 4.90 20.66 -4.41
N LYS A 13 6.01 20.03 -3.98
CA LYS A 13 7.27 20.74 -3.71
C LYS A 13 8.53 20.11 -4.32
N GLU A 14 8.60 18.78 -4.34
CA GLU A 14 9.88 18.09 -4.52
C GLU A 14 9.87 17.03 -5.61
N GLY A 15 8.79 16.24 -5.71
CA GLY A 15 8.72 15.12 -6.62
C GLY A 15 7.74 14.03 -6.22
N ILE A 16 7.76 12.97 -7.00
CA ILE A 16 6.83 11.85 -6.93
C ILE A 16 7.63 10.58 -6.76
N THR A 17 7.25 9.75 -5.79
CA THR A 17 7.78 8.38 -5.66
C THR A 17 6.90 7.43 -6.46
N ILE A 18 7.52 6.64 -7.31
CA ILE A 18 6.85 5.66 -8.19
C ILE A 18 6.98 4.29 -7.54
N HIS A 19 5.86 3.60 -7.39
CA HIS A 19 5.85 2.21 -6.91
C HIS A 19 6.51 1.28 -7.95
N LYS A 20 7.21 0.22 -7.47
CA LYS A 20 7.95 -0.73 -8.32
C LYS A 20 7.12 -1.32 -9.45
N ASN A 21 5.82 -1.56 -9.24
CA ASN A 21 4.91 -2.12 -10.25
C ASN A 21 4.74 -1.23 -11.48
N PHE A 22 5.11 0.06 -11.38
CA PHE A 22 5.05 1.03 -12.48
C PHE A 22 6.42 1.38 -13.07
N GLU A 23 7.51 0.72 -12.62
CA GLU A 23 8.85 0.95 -13.16
C GLU A 23 8.91 0.70 -14.67
N THR A 24 8.24 -0.36 -15.14
CA THR A 24 8.15 -0.71 -16.57
C THR A 24 7.36 0.35 -17.35
N PHE A 25 6.30 0.91 -16.76
CA PHE A 25 5.51 1.99 -17.37
C PHE A 25 6.36 3.22 -17.67
N PHE A 26 7.26 3.58 -16.77
CA PHE A 26 8.18 4.71 -16.91
C PHE A 26 9.51 4.33 -17.60
N GLU A 27 9.72 3.05 -17.93
CA GLU A 27 11.02 2.54 -18.42
C GLU A 27 12.15 3.04 -17.51
N SER A 28 12.02 2.76 -16.22
CA SER A 28 12.91 3.26 -15.19
C SER A 28 14.37 2.91 -15.45
N PRO A 29 15.31 3.82 -15.18
CA PRO A 29 16.73 3.53 -15.32
C PRO A 29 17.20 2.50 -14.30
N ASP A 30 18.38 1.94 -14.50
CA ASP A 30 19.01 1.06 -13.52
C ASP A 30 19.34 1.80 -12.22
N ALA A 31 19.54 1.01 -11.14
CA ALA A 31 19.83 1.54 -9.82
C ALA A 31 21.07 2.47 -9.85
N GLY A 32 20.92 3.66 -9.30
CA GLY A 32 21.93 4.70 -9.29
C GLY A 32 21.96 5.59 -10.53
N LEU A 33 21.28 5.20 -11.60
CA LEU A 33 21.22 5.99 -12.83
C LEU A 33 20.05 6.99 -12.82
N LYS A 34 20.13 7.93 -13.77
CA LYS A 34 19.12 8.96 -14.02
C LYS A 34 18.81 8.99 -15.51
N LYS A 35 17.55 9.31 -15.84
CA LYS A 35 17.16 9.71 -17.18
C LYS A 35 16.25 10.90 -17.16
N GLU A 36 16.20 11.64 -18.23
CA GLU A 36 15.28 12.76 -18.42
C GLU A 36 13.97 12.24 -19.02
N ILE A 37 12.86 12.73 -18.50
CA ILE A 37 11.53 12.53 -19.08
C ILE A 37 10.84 13.88 -19.26
N THR A 38 9.90 13.95 -20.18
CA THR A 38 9.10 15.14 -20.45
C THR A 38 7.70 14.97 -19.89
N LEU A 39 7.25 15.96 -19.12
CA LEU A 39 5.89 16.06 -18.63
C LEU A 39 5.13 17.14 -19.38
N LEU A 40 3.93 16.78 -19.85
CA LEU A 40 2.96 17.74 -20.43
C LEU A 40 1.88 18.00 -19.38
N PHE A 41 1.55 19.27 -19.11
CA PHE A 41 0.56 19.66 -18.11
C PHE A 41 -0.16 20.96 -18.53
N GLY A 42 -1.25 21.28 -17.85
CA GLY A 42 -2.05 22.45 -18.18
C GLY A 42 -2.43 22.49 -19.68
N ASP A 43 -2.38 23.67 -20.25
CA ASP A 43 -2.69 23.93 -21.67
C ASP A 43 -1.49 23.58 -22.58
N ASN A 44 -1.03 22.32 -22.53
CA ASN A 44 0.10 21.78 -23.29
C ASN A 44 1.48 22.36 -22.93
N GLN A 45 1.65 22.89 -21.75
CA GLN A 45 2.99 23.22 -21.24
C GLN A 45 3.84 21.96 -21.15
N THR A 46 5.13 22.09 -21.43
CA THR A 46 6.08 20.98 -21.38
C THR A 46 7.23 21.31 -20.44
N ILE A 47 7.68 20.32 -19.69
CA ILE A 47 8.83 20.45 -18.80
C ILE A 47 9.63 19.17 -18.75
N LYS A 48 10.95 19.32 -18.68
CA LYS A 48 11.87 18.21 -18.47
C LYS A 48 12.13 18.01 -16.99
N VAL A 49 11.99 16.77 -16.53
CA VAL A 49 12.23 16.36 -15.15
C VAL A 49 13.13 15.13 -15.10
N THR A 50 13.76 14.93 -13.95
CA THR A 50 14.65 13.78 -13.77
C THR A 50 13.90 12.60 -13.17
N LEU A 51 13.88 11.47 -13.89
CA LEU A 51 13.53 10.17 -13.39
C LEU A 51 14.80 9.49 -12.87
N ARG A 52 14.83 9.07 -11.62
CA ARG A 52 15.99 8.42 -11.01
C ARG A 52 15.60 7.20 -10.21
N LYS A 53 16.40 6.16 -10.24
CA LYS A 53 16.32 5.03 -9.33
C LYS A 53 17.37 5.19 -8.25
N LEU A 54 16.93 5.23 -6.98
CA LEU A 54 17.84 5.37 -5.85
C LEU A 54 18.64 4.08 -5.64
N ASN A 55 19.86 4.21 -5.07
CA ASN A 55 20.77 3.10 -4.84
C ASN A 55 20.21 2.04 -3.88
N ASN A 56 20.74 0.85 -4.03
CA ASN A 56 20.65 -0.47 -3.39
C ASN A 56 19.83 -0.67 -2.10
N ILE A 57 19.70 0.32 -1.21
CA ILE A 57 18.97 0.20 0.06
C ILE A 57 17.51 0.63 -0.09
N ARG A 58 17.24 1.64 -0.93
CA ARG A 58 15.90 2.16 -1.22
C ARG A 58 15.64 2.11 -2.72
N LYS A 59 15.26 0.96 -3.24
CA LYS A 59 14.98 0.72 -4.67
C LYS A 59 13.74 1.47 -5.19
N HIS A 60 13.56 2.74 -4.77
CA HIS A 60 12.44 3.54 -5.24
C HIS A 60 12.83 4.33 -6.47
N VAL A 61 11.92 4.35 -7.44
CA VAL A 61 12.00 5.27 -8.56
C VAL A 61 11.34 6.59 -8.15
N GLN A 62 11.97 7.70 -8.50
CA GLN A 62 11.49 9.03 -8.20
C GLN A 62 11.54 9.94 -9.43
N ILE A 63 10.47 10.70 -9.63
CA ILE A 63 10.48 11.88 -10.50
C ILE A 63 10.83 13.09 -9.61
N LYS A 64 11.91 13.80 -9.94
CA LYS A 64 12.37 15.00 -9.21
C LYS A 64 12.20 16.25 -10.05
N TYR A 65 11.68 17.31 -9.43
CA TYR A 65 11.47 18.62 -10.04
C TYR A 65 11.74 19.77 -9.05
N THR A 66 12.98 19.86 -8.58
CA THR A 66 13.41 20.84 -7.55
C THR A 66 14.19 22.02 -8.11
N SER A 67 14.46 22.06 -9.41
CA SER A 67 15.19 23.17 -10.03
C SER A 67 14.29 24.38 -10.30
N LYS A 68 14.88 25.60 -10.36
CA LYS A 68 14.15 26.83 -10.70
C LYS A 68 13.43 26.74 -12.05
N SER A 69 14.01 26.02 -13.03
CA SER A 69 13.38 25.78 -14.33
C SER A 69 12.09 24.97 -14.26
N GLN A 70 11.85 24.28 -13.15
CA GLN A 70 10.67 23.45 -12.92
C GLN A 70 9.57 24.14 -12.10
N ALA A 71 9.77 25.42 -11.75
CA ALA A 71 8.78 26.22 -11.02
C ALA A 71 7.39 26.27 -11.71
N PRO A 72 7.25 26.32 -13.06
CA PRO A 72 5.94 26.30 -13.70
C PRO A 72 5.10 25.06 -13.35
N LEU A 73 5.72 23.87 -13.29
CA LEU A 73 5.05 22.64 -12.87
C LEU A 73 4.60 22.70 -11.41
N ILE A 74 5.48 23.19 -10.53
CA ILE A 74 5.18 23.32 -9.10
C ILE A 74 4.01 24.30 -8.89
N ASN A 75 4.01 25.44 -9.59
CA ASN A 75 2.93 26.41 -9.53
C ASN A 75 1.61 25.81 -10.00
N TRP A 76 1.60 25.17 -11.15
CA TRP A 76 0.43 24.48 -11.68
C TRP A 76 -0.13 23.41 -10.72
N LEU A 77 0.75 22.58 -10.13
CA LEU A 77 0.33 21.59 -9.13
C LEU A 77 -0.31 22.27 -7.90
N ASN A 78 0.26 23.37 -7.43
CA ASN A 78 -0.26 24.08 -6.25
C ASN A 78 -1.58 24.86 -6.56
N GLU A 79 -1.80 25.27 -7.78
CA GLU A 79 -3.05 25.90 -8.22
C GLU A 79 -4.19 24.89 -8.32
N ILE A 80 -3.92 23.71 -8.84
CA ILE A 80 -4.96 22.69 -9.06
C ILE A 80 -5.27 21.91 -7.80
N PHE A 81 -4.24 21.49 -7.05
CA PHE A 81 -4.40 20.66 -5.85
C PHE A 81 -4.53 21.53 -4.59
N VAL A 82 -5.55 22.40 -4.57
CA VAL A 82 -5.79 23.34 -3.49
C VAL A 82 -6.07 22.65 -2.17
N GLU A 83 -6.84 21.58 -2.18
CA GLU A 83 -7.21 20.85 -0.97
C GLU A 83 -6.02 20.11 -0.38
N THR A 84 -5.19 19.48 -1.20
CA THR A 84 -3.91 18.88 -0.76
C THR A 84 -2.98 19.94 -0.16
N ARG A 85 -2.92 21.15 -0.74
CA ARG A 85 -2.15 22.28 -0.21
C ARG A 85 -2.65 22.71 1.17
N LYS A 86 -3.97 22.70 1.40
CA LYS A 86 -4.60 22.95 2.71
C LYS A 86 -4.40 21.81 3.71
N GLY A 87 -3.95 20.65 3.28
CA GLY A 87 -3.68 19.49 4.11
C GLY A 87 -4.71 18.38 4.01
N THR A 88 -5.69 18.48 3.09
CA THR A 88 -6.60 17.39 2.76
C THR A 88 -5.87 16.38 1.88
N ILE A 89 -6.16 15.09 2.02
CA ILE A 89 -5.59 14.01 1.20
C ILE A 89 -6.71 13.40 0.36
N GLY A 90 -6.43 13.04 -0.89
CA GLY A 90 -7.39 12.34 -1.75
C GLY A 90 -7.47 12.83 -3.18
N GLU A 91 -6.67 13.84 -3.52
CA GLU A 91 -6.51 14.25 -4.91
C GLU A 91 -5.47 13.38 -5.61
N PHE A 92 -5.72 13.00 -6.86
CA PHE A 92 -4.81 12.16 -7.64
C PHE A 92 -4.29 12.90 -8.87
N LEU A 93 -3.06 12.54 -9.25
CA LEU A 93 -2.42 12.95 -10.48
C LEU A 93 -2.26 11.74 -11.41
N GLU A 94 -2.95 11.72 -12.52
CA GLU A 94 -2.83 10.67 -13.52
C GLU A 94 -1.69 11.00 -14.50
N PHE A 95 -0.89 9.99 -14.81
CA PHE A 95 0.13 9.99 -15.86
C PHE A 95 -0.36 9.14 -17.02
N LYS A 96 -0.56 9.75 -18.18
CA LYS A 96 -0.86 9.05 -19.44
C LYS A 96 0.39 9.05 -20.32
N LYS A 97 0.90 7.88 -20.66
CA LYS A 97 2.05 7.75 -21.57
C LYS A 97 1.61 8.16 -22.97
N ILE A 98 2.29 9.13 -23.56
CA ILE A 98 2.06 9.64 -24.93
C ILE A 98 3.04 8.98 -25.90
N SER A 99 4.33 8.92 -25.50
CA SER A 99 5.38 8.22 -26.24
C SER A 99 6.48 7.81 -25.28
N LYS A 100 7.58 7.26 -25.78
CA LYS A 100 8.76 6.97 -24.97
C LYS A 100 9.20 8.27 -24.25
N ASP A 101 9.31 8.20 -22.94
CA ASP A 101 9.75 9.30 -22.07
C ASP A 101 8.89 10.57 -22.08
N ILE A 102 7.67 10.54 -22.67
CA ILE A 102 6.73 11.65 -22.67
C ILE A 102 5.41 11.25 -22.00
N PHE A 103 5.03 11.97 -20.96
CA PHE A 103 3.84 11.68 -20.16
C PHE A 103 2.98 12.91 -20.02
N ARG A 104 1.66 12.78 -20.22
CA ARG A 104 0.67 13.83 -19.94
C ARG A 104 0.15 13.68 -18.53
N LEU A 105 0.16 14.77 -17.79
CA LEU A 105 -0.42 14.88 -16.47
C LEU A 105 -1.88 15.31 -16.57
N LYS A 106 -2.75 14.63 -15.81
CA LYS A 106 -4.16 15.00 -15.68
C LYS A 106 -4.54 14.98 -14.19
N PRO A 107 -5.06 16.07 -13.63
CA PRO A 107 -5.59 16.04 -12.28
C PRO A 107 -6.89 15.21 -12.26
N ILE A 108 -7.08 14.47 -11.17
CA ILE A 108 -8.34 13.78 -10.89
C ILE A 108 -8.93 14.42 -9.64
N ALA A 109 -10.14 14.97 -9.77
CA ALA A 109 -10.83 15.63 -8.68
C ALA A 109 -11.16 14.66 -7.53
N ILE A 110 -11.30 15.19 -6.31
CA ILE A 110 -11.67 14.42 -5.11
C ILE A 110 -12.95 13.61 -5.32
N GLU A 111 -13.93 14.14 -6.03
CA GLU A 111 -15.20 13.46 -6.34
C GLU A 111 -14.98 12.14 -7.13
N GLN A 112 -13.99 12.09 -8.02
CA GLN A 112 -13.64 10.89 -8.77
C GLN A 112 -12.81 9.91 -7.91
N SER A 113 -12.15 10.37 -6.86
CA SER A 113 -11.41 9.51 -5.93
C SER A 113 -12.31 8.83 -4.90
N CYS A 114 -13.56 9.31 -4.71
CA CYS A 114 -14.54 8.68 -3.81
C CYS A 114 -14.94 7.25 -4.25
N ASN A 115 -14.71 6.89 -5.50
CA ASN A 115 -14.93 5.53 -6.02
C ASN A 115 -13.72 4.61 -5.89
N ALA A 116 -12.59 5.11 -5.41
CA ALA A 116 -11.40 4.30 -5.20
C ALA A 116 -11.68 3.22 -4.13
N ARG A 117 -11.21 2.01 -4.38
CA ARG A 117 -11.38 0.87 -3.48
C ARG A 117 -10.03 0.26 -3.14
N LEU A 118 -9.99 -0.48 -2.06
CA LEU A 118 -8.83 -1.31 -1.77
C LEU A 118 -8.79 -2.50 -2.73
N TYR A 119 -7.59 -3.00 -3.01
CA TYR A 119 -7.37 -4.21 -3.79
C TYR A 119 -6.09 -4.90 -3.35
N ILE A 120 -5.95 -6.18 -3.67
CA ILE A 120 -4.71 -6.93 -3.45
C ILE A 120 -3.74 -6.57 -4.58
N ALA A 121 -2.76 -5.74 -4.27
CA ALA A 121 -1.78 -5.22 -5.24
C ALA A 121 -0.56 -6.13 -5.40
N ASP A 122 -0.20 -6.82 -4.34
CA ASP A 122 1.01 -7.67 -4.29
C ASP A 122 0.74 -8.93 -3.46
N SER A 123 1.47 -9.99 -3.75
CA SER A 123 1.38 -11.25 -3.00
C SER A 123 2.72 -11.96 -2.91
N MET A 124 2.98 -12.61 -1.79
CA MET A 124 4.11 -13.52 -1.57
C MET A 124 3.58 -14.84 -1.03
N TYR A 125 4.06 -15.95 -1.58
CA TYR A 125 3.67 -17.29 -1.18
C TYR A 125 4.88 -18.06 -0.65
N HIS A 126 4.68 -18.79 0.44
CA HIS A 126 5.67 -19.68 1.02
C HIS A 126 5.12 -21.11 1.10
N LYS A 127 5.98 -22.11 0.78
CA LYS A 127 5.60 -23.54 0.71
C LYS A 127 4.41 -23.74 -0.25
N THR A 128 3.48 -24.59 0.11
CA THR A 128 2.28 -24.92 -0.66
C THR A 128 1.14 -23.89 -0.50
N ALA A 129 1.45 -22.68 -0.01
CA ALA A 129 0.40 -21.69 0.31
C ALA A 129 -0.50 -21.36 -0.88
N LYS A 130 0.06 -21.32 -2.11
CA LYS A 130 -0.72 -21.01 -3.32
C LYS A 130 -1.71 -22.11 -3.67
N GLU A 131 -1.29 -23.36 -3.55
CA GLU A 131 -2.12 -24.54 -3.80
C GLU A 131 -3.18 -24.68 -2.70
N THR A 132 -2.78 -24.54 -1.44
CA THR A 132 -3.68 -24.61 -0.28
C THR A 132 -4.77 -23.54 -0.37
N LEU A 133 -4.40 -22.31 -0.73
CA LEU A 133 -5.36 -21.22 -0.88
C LEU A 133 -6.41 -21.47 -1.96
N LYS A 134 -6.01 -22.05 -3.10
CA LYS A 134 -6.93 -22.47 -4.16
C LYS A 134 -7.89 -23.57 -3.68
N ASN A 135 -7.37 -24.57 -2.97
CA ASN A 135 -8.17 -25.69 -2.50
C ASN A 135 -9.20 -25.27 -1.43
N CYS A 136 -8.89 -24.28 -0.61
CA CYS A 136 -9.80 -23.75 0.41
C CYS A 136 -10.88 -22.83 -0.15
N ASN A 137 -10.85 -22.49 -1.45
CA ASN A 137 -11.74 -21.50 -2.10
C ASN A 137 -11.82 -20.15 -1.36
N THR A 138 -10.77 -19.83 -0.60
CA THR A 138 -10.76 -18.69 0.32
C THR A 138 -10.22 -17.42 -0.34
N PHE A 139 -9.43 -17.57 -1.42
CA PHE A 139 -8.82 -16.43 -2.10
C PHE A 139 -9.86 -15.45 -2.63
N ASN A 140 -10.84 -15.95 -3.38
CA ASN A 140 -11.88 -15.11 -3.98
C ASN A 140 -12.70 -14.38 -2.91
N GLU A 141 -12.96 -15.05 -1.78
CA GLU A 141 -13.69 -14.46 -0.66
C GLU A 141 -12.88 -13.32 0.00
N VAL A 142 -11.58 -13.52 0.23
CA VAL A 142 -10.70 -12.47 0.78
C VAL A 142 -10.54 -11.32 -0.21
N GLU A 143 -10.36 -11.60 -1.49
CA GLU A 143 -10.30 -10.58 -2.54
C GLU A 143 -11.60 -9.75 -2.59
N GLU A 144 -12.76 -10.41 -2.51
CA GLU A 144 -14.07 -9.76 -2.45
C GLU A 144 -14.20 -8.87 -1.21
N ILE A 145 -13.79 -9.36 -0.03
CA ILE A 145 -13.76 -8.58 1.22
C ILE A 145 -12.97 -7.29 1.02
N ILE A 146 -11.76 -7.38 0.50
CA ILE A 146 -10.89 -6.23 0.30
C ILE A 146 -11.46 -5.27 -0.73
N ASN A 147 -11.96 -5.77 -1.86
CA ASN A 147 -12.50 -4.96 -2.96
C ASN A 147 -13.80 -4.22 -2.59
N ARG A 148 -14.53 -4.66 -1.56
CA ARG A 148 -15.72 -3.97 -1.04
C ARG A 148 -15.35 -2.71 -0.25
N ILE A 149 -14.12 -2.57 0.24
CA ILE A 149 -13.72 -1.46 1.11
C ILE A 149 -13.37 -0.25 0.26
N GLY A 150 -14.20 0.79 0.38
CA GLY A 150 -13.95 2.08 -0.28
C GLY A 150 -12.78 2.83 0.38
N PHE A 151 -11.98 3.49 -0.44
CA PHE A 151 -11.00 4.43 0.06
C PHE A 151 -11.69 5.70 0.58
N LYS A 152 -11.30 6.14 1.77
CA LYS A 152 -11.78 7.37 2.37
C LYS A 152 -10.61 8.30 2.67
N VAL A 153 -10.68 9.47 2.07
CA VAL A 153 -9.60 10.48 1.99
C VAL A 153 -8.98 10.86 3.34
N ASP A 154 -9.79 10.96 4.38
CA ASP A 154 -9.37 11.39 5.70
C ASP A 154 -9.30 10.25 6.72
N ALA A 155 -9.53 9.02 6.28
CA ALA A 155 -9.57 7.87 7.16
C ALA A 155 -8.16 7.38 7.50
N GLY A 156 -7.88 7.23 8.79
CA GLY A 156 -6.64 6.61 9.27
C GLY A 156 -6.80 5.10 9.46
N GLN A 157 -5.72 4.46 9.91
CA GLN A 157 -5.61 3.02 10.15
C GLN A 157 -6.84 2.40 10.85
N ALA A 158 -7.31 3.00 11.94
CA ALA A 158 -8.42 2.46 12.73
C ALA A 158 -9.73 2.32 11.92
N PHE A 159 -9.94 3.17 10.92
CA PHE A 159 -11.09 3.05 10.02
C PHE A 159 -10.99 1.79 9.16
N TYR A 160 -9.82 1.54 8.57
CA TYR A 160 -9.63 0.38 7.70
C TYR A 160 -9.64 -0.92 8.48
N ASN A 161 -9.02 -0.98 9.66
CA ASN A 161 -9.11 -2.14 10.54
C ASN A 161 -10.57 -2.48 10.85
N LYS A 162 -11.38 -1.46 11.23
CA LYS A 162 -12.79 -1.67 11.50
C LYS A 162 -13.57 -2.12 10.26
N LYS A 163 -13.31 -1.54 9.08
CA LYS A 163 -14.01 -1.93 7.84
C LYS A 163 -13.65 -3.34 7.37
N ILE A 164 -12.39 -3.72 7.50
CA ILE A 164 -11.93 -5.10 7.23
C ILE A 164 -12.62 -6.06 8.21
N GLU A 165 -12.64 -5.73 9.50
CA GLU A 165 -13.31 -6.52 10.53
C GLU A 165 -14.80 -6.73 10.23
N GLU A 166 -15.53 -5.65 9.91
CA GLU A 166 -16.94 -5.71 9.53
C GLU A 166 -17.16 -6.65 8.33
N ALA A 167 -16.32 -6.52 7.29
CA ALA A 167 -16.45 -7.31 6.07
C ALA A 167 -16.13 -8.81 6.26
N PHE A 168 -15.14 -9.15 7.09
CA PHE A 168 -14.87 -10.53 7.48
C PHE A 168 -16.02 -11.14 8.29
N ALA A 169 -16.60 -10.37 9.22
CA ALA A 169 -17.72 -10.81 10.05
C ALA A 169 -18.98 -11.09 9.20
N GLU A 170 -19.28 -10.26 8.19
CA GLU A 170 -20.40 -10.45 7.27
C GLU A 170 -20.31 -11.80 6.52
N LEU A 171 -19.12 -12.29 6.24
CA LEU A 171 -18.89 -13.58 5.57
C LEU A 171 -18.64 -14.73 6.55
N SER A 172 -19.07 -14.58 7.81
CA SER A 172 -19.04 -15.62 8.85
C SER A 172 -17.63 -16.15 9.19
N TRP A 173 -16.61 -15.27 9.12
CA TRP A 173 -15.31 -15.58 9.68
C TRP A 173 -15.34 -15.51 11.20
N ILE A 174 -14.74 -16.51 11.85
CA ILE A 174 -14.63 -16.54 13.33
C ILE A 174 -13.59 -15.49 13.74
N LYS A 175 -14.02 -14.55 14.60
CA LYS A 175 -13.19 -13.44 15.08
C LYS A 175 -12.58 -13.74 16.45
N GLU A 176 -11.35 -13.28 16.67
CA GLU A 176 -10.65 -13.21 17.97
C GLU A 176 -10.63 -14.51 18.78
N GLY A 177 -10.56 -15.67 18.11
CA GLY A 177 -10.34 -16.92 18.80
C GLY A 177 -8.90 -17.05 19.28
N LYS A 178 -8.67 -17.91 20.25
CA LYS A 178 -7.31 -18.21 20.75
C LYS A 178 -6.61 -19.19 19.80
N ALA A 179 -5.38 -18.88 19.42
CA ALA A 179 -4.53 -19.78 18.66
C ALA A 179 -4.21 -21.05 19.45
N ILE A 180 -3.99 -20.88 20.76
CA ILE A 180 -3.90 -21.96 21.76
C ILE A 180 -4.71 -21.52 22.98
N PRO A 181 -5.58 -22.40 23.55
CA PRO A 181 -6.43 -22.06 24.71
C PRO A 181 -5.64 -21.55 25.92
N GLU A 182 -4.46 -22.11 26.18
CA GLU A 182 -3.59 -21.80 27.32
C GLU A 182 -2.83 -20.48 27.17
N LEU A 183 -2.66 -20.00 25.95
CA LEU A 183 -1.98 -18.75 25.66
C LEU A 183 -3.00 -17.66 25.29
N ASP A 184 -2.82 -16.47 25.81
CA ASP A 184 -3.69 -15.34 25.44
C ASP A 184 -3.29 -14.71 24.09
N LEU A 185 -2.94 -15.56 23.12
CA LEU A 185 -2.60 -15.19 21.75
C LEU A 185 -3.85 -15.34 20.89
N LYS A 186 -4.50 -14.24 20.62
CA LYS A 186 -5.69 -14.18 19.76
C LYS A 186 -5.28 -14.00 18.31
N TYR A 187 -5.99 -14.71 17.40
CA TYR A 187 -5.95 -14.43 15.97
C TYR A 187 -7.06 -13.46 15.57
N ASP A 188 -6.89 -12.73 14.47
CA ASP A 188 -7.91 -11.80 14.01
C ASP A 188 -9.11 -12.55 13.40
N PHE A 189 -8.89 -13.44 12.43
CA PHE A 189 -9.96 -14.19 11.76
C PHE A 189 -9.55 -15.61 11.41
N ARG A 190 -10.51 -16.54 11.40
CA ARG A 190 -10.31 -17.92 10.94
C ARG A 190 -11.55 -18.48 10.26
N LYS A 191 -11.35 -19.18 9.13
CA LYS A 191 -12.38 -19.93 8.40
C LYS A 191 -11.74 -20.98 7.52
N ASN A 192 -12.36 -22.15 7.38
CA ASN A 192 -11.97 -23.23 6.47
C ASN A 192 -10.47 -23.60 6.52
N GLY A 193 -9.88 -23.66 7.71
CA GLY A 193 -8.46 -23.97 7.87
C GLY A 193 -7.51 -22.84 7.47
N VAL A 194 -7.99 -21.63 7.22
CA VAL A 194 -7.18 -20.42 6.97
C VAL A 194 -7.29 -19.49 8.18
N GLN A 195 -6.16 -19.08 8.73
CA GLN A 195 -6.08 -18.02 9.73
C GLN A 195 -5.55 -16.74 9.09
N VAL A 196 -6.21 -15.64 9.36
CA VAL A 196 -5.88 -14.31 8.83
C VAL A 196 -5.46 -13.40 9.98
N GLU A 197 -4.38 -12.68 9.78
CA GLU A 197 -3.93 -11.56 10.62
C GLU A 197 -3.91 -10.29 9.75
N VAL A 198 -4.42 -9.20 10.28
CA VAL A 198 -4.53 -7.91 9.57
C VAL A 198 -3.64 -6.89 10.27
N GLU A 199 -2.47 -6.62 9.69
CA GLU A 199 -1.48 -5.74 10.32
C GLU A 199 -1.34 -4.42 9.54
N PHE A 200 -2.17 -3.44 9.90
CA PHE A 200 -2.08 -2.04 9.46
C PHE A 200 -1.41 -1.15 10.51
N GLY A 201 -0.76 -1.75 11.48
CA GLY A 201 -0.25 -1.08 12.68
C GLY A 201 1.25 -1.06 12.82
N ASN A 202 1.69 -1.34 14.03
CA ASN A 202 3.07 -1.23 14.46
C ASN A 202 3.94 -2.30 13.82
N ALA A 203 4.98 -1.89 13.11
CA ALA A 203 5.96 -2.76 12.47
C ALA A 203 6.79 -3.65 13.45
N ARG A 204 6.51 -3.66 14.75
CA ARG A 204 7.22 -4.48 15.73
C ARG A 204 6.42 -5.69 16.19
N SER A 205 5.10 -5.67 16.11
CA SER A 205 4.21 -6.73 16.63
C SER A 205 3.97 -7.87 15.64
N TYR A 206 4.12 -7.64 14.34
CA TYR A 206 3.76 -8.60 13.30
C TYR A 206 4.52 -9.93 13.34
N TYR A 207 5.69 -10.00 14.00
CA TYR A 207 6.37 -11.29 14.23
C TYR A 207 5.54 -12.24 15.10
N GLN A 208 4.70 -11.71 15.99
CA GLN A 208 3.78 -12.52 16.78
C GLN A 208 2.74 -13.23 15.91
N ASP A 209 2.38 -12.64 14.78
CA ASP A 209 1.40 -13.21 13.85
C ASP A 209 1.95 -14.50 13.22
N TYR A 210 3.22 -14.51 12.85
CA TYR A 210 3.87 -15.75 12.40
C TYR A 210 3.93 -16.84 13.48
N ILE A 211 4.16 -16.45 14.74
CA ILE A 211 4.11 -17.40 15.86
C ILE A 211 2.69 -17.94 16.04
N LYS A 212 1.67 -17.12 15.97
CA LYS A 212 0.26 -17.56 16.00
C LYS A 212 -0.05 -18.56 14.88
N PHE A 213 0.41 -18.29 13.63
CA PHE A 213 0.25 -19.22 12.53
C PHE A 213 0.92 -20.56 12.81
N MET A 214 2.17 -20.54 13.29
CA MET A 214 2.92 -21.75 13.60
C MET A 214 2.21 -22.58 14.67
N LEU A 215 1.79 -21.95 15.75
CA LEU A 215 1.10 -22.62 16.85
C LEU A 215 -0.24 -23.23 16.41
N SER A 216 -1.04 -22.48 15.66
CA SER A 216 -2.31 -22.98 15.12
C SER A 216 -2.13 -24.11 14.10
N TYR A 217 -1.06 -24.07 13.30
CA TYR A 217 -0.73 -25.11 12.33
C TYR A 217 -0.27 -26.41 13.04
N LEU A 218 0.65 -26.30 14.00
CA LEU A 218 1.13 -27.45 14.80
C LEU A 218 0.00 -28.10 15.61
N SER A 219 -0.98 -27.32 16.04
CA SER A 219 -2.20 -27.81 16.70
C SER A 219 -3.28 -28.29 15.70
N GLN A 220 -2.95 -28.43 14.43
CA GLN A 220 -3.85 -28.90 13.36
C GLN A 220 -5.16 -28.09 13.21
N GLN A 221 -5.17 -26.86 13.67
CA GLN A 221 -6.34 -25.97 13.59
C GLN A 221 -6.43 -25.22 12.26
N ILE A 222 -5.28 -25.06 11.57
CA ILE A 222 -5.20 -24.39 10.26
C ILE A 222 -4.30 -25.18 9.30
N GLN A 223 -4.47 -24.89 8.02
CA GLN A 223 -3.63 -25.39 6.92
C GLN A 223 -2.81 -24.25 6.30
N LEU A 224 -3.20 -22.98 6.54
CA LEU A 224 -2.60 -21.79 5.95
C LEU A 224 -2.68 -20.59 6.89
N GLY A 225 -1.56 -19.88 7.05
CA GLY A 225 -1.50 -18.55 7.63
C GLY A 225 -1.52 -17.48 6.55
N MET A 226 -2.32 -16.43 6.74
CA MET A 226 -2.46 -15.30 5.82
C MET A 226 -2.23 -13.99 6.55
N LEU A 227 -1.22 -13.22 6.14
CA LEU A 227 -0.96 -11.87 6.62
C LEU A 227 -1.45 -10.85 5.58
N ILE A 228 -2.32 -9.95 5.99
CA ILE A 228 -2.81 -8.84 5.18
C ILE A 228 -2.21 -7.54 5.71
N THR A 229 -1.48 -6.80 4.86
CA THR A 229 -0.79 -5.57 5.24
C THR A 229 -0.84 -4.56 4.10
N PRO A 230 -0.77 -3.23 4.34
CA PRO A 230 -0.74 -2.26 3.25
C PRO A 230 0.56 -2.38 2.43
N THR A 231 0.54 -1.98 1.18
CA THR A 231 1.78 -1.70 0.44
C THR A 231 2.50 -0.50 1.07
N LEU A 232 3.78 -0.29 0.74
CA LEU A 232 4.50 0.91 1.17
C LEU A 232 3.79 2.19 0.72
N GLY A 233 3.19 2.18 -0.48
CA GLY A 233 2.42 3.31 -0.99
C GLY A 233 1.25 3.67 -0.08
N PHE A 234 0.40 2.70 0.20
CA PHE A 234 -0.75 2.90 1.07
C PHE A 234 -0.36 3.19 2.53
N ALA A 235 0.66 2.50 3.06
CA ALA A 235 1.19 2.77 4.40
C ALA A 235 1.68 4.22 4.56
N ASN A 236 2.34 4.79 3.55
CA ASN A 236 2.76 6.19 3.57
C ASN A 236 1.57 7.15 3.64
N ILE A 237 0.50 6.88 2.88
CA ILE A 237 -0.74 7.65 2.95
C ILE A 237 -1.33 7.62 4.35
N LEU A 238 -1.48 6.44 4.93
CA LEU A 238 -2.01 6.26 6.29
C LEU A 238 -1.12 6.96 7.34
N CYS A 239 0.20 6.91 7.19
CA CYS A 239 1.13 7.63 8.06
C CYS A 239 0.97 9.15 7.94
N GLU A 240 0.79 9.70 6.74
CA GLU A 240 0.56 11.14 6.53
C GLU A 240 -0.76 11.58 7.17
N ILE A 241 -1.83 10.84 6.98
CA ILE A 241 -3.11 11.08 7.66
C ILE A 241 -2.93 11.03 9.17
N GLY A 242 -2.21 10.03 9.67
CA GLY A 242 -1.91 9.88 11.10
C GLY A 242 -1.14 11.08 11.67
N LYS A 243 -0.14 11.60 10.94
CA LYS A 243 0.63 12.80 11.31
C LYS A 243 -0.26 14.03 11.38
N LEU A 244 -1.11 14.26 10.37
CA LEU A 244 -2.02 15.40 10.35
C LEU A 244 -2.99 15.37 11.55
N LYS A 245 -3.59 14.21 11.83
CA LYS A 245 -4.48 14.04 12.99
C LYS A 245 -3.75 14.19 14.32
N ALA A 246 -2.51 13.75 14.42
CA ALA A 246 -1.68 13.93 15.61
C ALA A 246 -1.37 15.41 15.85
N LEU A 247 -0.98 16.15 14.81
CA LEU A 247 -0.74 17.59 14.88
C LEU A 247 -1.98 18.36 15.34
N GLN A 248 -3.15 18.04 14.78
CA GLN A 248 -4.42 18.67 15.20
C GLN A 248 -4.76 18.43 16.67
N ARG A 249 -4.28 17.32 17.25
CA ARG A 249 -4.50 16.94 18.67
C ARG A 249 -3.33 17.31 19.58
N GLY A 250 -2.31 18.01 19.08
CA GLY A 250 -1.11 18.35 19.86
C GLY A 250 -0.28 17.13 20.29
N ARG A 251 -0.37 16.01 19.58
CA ARG A 251 0.34 14.76 19.91
C ARG A 251 1.48 14.48 18.92
N LYS A 252 2.50 13.72 19.38
CA LYS A 252 3.53 13.18 18.49
C LYS A 252 2.93 12.10 17.58
N SER A 253 3.33 12.09 16.30
CA SER A 253 2.89 11.07 15.35
C SER A 253 3.73 9.81 15.44
N TYR A 254 3.14 8.68 15.06
CA TYR A 254 3.87 7.43 14.85
C TYR A 254 4.80 7.55 13.64
N SER A 255 6.00 7.01 13.77
CA SER A 255 6.94 6.81 12.67
C SER A 255 7.06 5.31 12.39
N GLY A 256 6.49 4.87 11.30
CA GLY A 256 6.65 3.51 10.78
C GLY A 256 5.41 2.63 10.96
N MET A 257 4.79 2.31 9.84
CA MET A 257 3.71 1.34 9.72
C MET A 257 4.26 0.06 9.11
N MET A 258 3.69 -1.08 9.46
CA MET A 258 3.94 -2.34 8.76
C MET A 258 3.50 -2.19 7.31
N HIS A 259 4.24 -2.79 6.38
CA HIS A 259 3.89 -2.80 4.97
C HIS A 259 4.47 -4.02 4.26
N PHE A 260 3.86 -4.40 3.15
CA PHE A 260 4.17 -5.61 2.40
C PHE A 260 5.65 -5.76 2.03
N GLU A 261 6.29 -4.72 1.53
CA GLU A 261 7.69 -4.79 1.09
C GLU A 261 8.64 -5.05 2.26
N LYS A 262 8.30 -4.55 3.46
CA LYS A 262 9.05 -4.85 4.69
C LYS A 262 8.81 -6.30 5.09
N ALA A 263 7.54 -6.74 5.16
CA ALA A 263 7.19 -8.12 5.50
C ALA A 263 7.87 -9.11 4.56
N ASN A 264 7.75 -8.91 3.25
CA ASN A 264 8.35 -9.76 2.23
C ASN A 264 9.88 -9.81 2.35
N LYS A 265 10.54 -8.67 2.57
CA LYS A 265 11.99 -8.59 2.73
C LYS A 265 12.46 -9.35 3.98
N GLU A 266 11.79 -9.16 5.10
CA GLU A 266 12.18 -9.77 6.38
C GLU A 266 11.82 -11.27 6.41
N PHE A 267 10.72 -11.68 5.77
CA PHE A 267 10.31 -13.08 5.70
C PHE A 267 11.33 -13.98 5.00
N ILE A 268 12.16 -13.45 4.09
CA ILE A 268 13.26 -14.22 3.46
C ILE A 268 14.16 -14.87 4.52
N TYR A 269 14.43 -14.15 5.62
CA TYR A 269 15.25 -14.64 6.74
C TYR A 269 14.49 -15.57 7.69
N LEU A 270 13.16 -15.49 7.67
CA LEU A 270 12.29 -16.31 8.51
C LEU A 270 11.89 -17.65 7.85
N LYS A 271 11.98 -17.74 6.51
CA LYS A 271 11.63 -18.96 5.75
C LYS A 271 12.21 -20.26 6.31
N PRO A 272 13.48 -20.31 6.75
CA PRO A 272 14.05 -21.55 7.30
C PRO A 272 13.42 -21.99 8.63
N ILE A 273 12.78 -21.07 9.35
CA ILE A 273 12.20 -21.30 10.67
C ILE A 273 10.75 -21.79 10.56
N PHE A 274 10.02 -21.28 9.55
CA PHE A 274 8.59 -21.54 9.38
C PHE A 274 8.35 -22.62 8.32
N ASP A 275 8.11 -23.84 8.77
CA ASP A 275 7.75 -24.98 7.90
C ASP A 275 6.23 -25.12 7.72
N ILE A 276 5.55 -24.01 7.51
CA ILE A 276 4.10 -23.92 7.33
C ILE A 276 3.75 -23.11 6.09
N PRO A 277 2.62 -23.38 5.41
CA PRO A 277 2.15 -22.55 4.33
C PRO A 277 1.78 -21.14 4.83
N ILE A 278 2.39 -20.12 4.25
CA ILE A 278 2.11 -18.70 4.56
C ILE A 278 1.93 -17.91 3.28
N VAL A 279 0.89 -17.07 3.25
CA VAL A 279 0.72 -16.04 2.22
C VAL A 279 0.75 -14.65 2.86
N ILE A 280 1.39 -13.70 2.19
CA ILE A 280 1.35 -12.28 2.56
C ILE A 280 0.72 -11.51 1.41
N PHE A 281 -0.33 -10.75 1.69
CA PHE A 281 -0.98 -9.85 0.74
C PHE A 281 -0.65 -8.40 1.05
N GLY A 282 -0.27 -7.67 0.00
CA GLY A 282 -0.08 -6.23 0.00
C GLY A 282 -1.33 -5.53 -0.54
N ILE A 283 -1.99 -4.75 0.31
CA ILE A 283 -3.20 -4.00 -0.05
C ILE A 283 -2.83 -2.60 -0.50
N ASP A 284 -3.42 -2.14 -1.59
CA ASP A 284 -3.27 -0.76 -2.10
C ASP A 284 -4.62 -0.18 -2.51
N ILE A 285 -4.61 1.06 -2.95
CA ILE A 285 -5.78 1.80 -3.42
C ILE A 285 -5.84 1.68 -4.93
N ASN A 286 -6.92 1.13 -5.46
CA ASN A 286 -7.22 1.15 -6.89
C ASN A 286 -8.10 2.36 -7.18
N PRO A 287 -7.55 3.44 -7.76
CA PRO A 287 -8.35 4.54 -8.25
C PRO A 287 -9.06 4.07 -9.54
N THR A 288 -10.35 3.76 -9.44
CA THR A 288 -11.20 3.43 -10.59
C THR A 288 -11.39 4.61 -11.52
#